data_e3cf1cdedac328822e16d93c6f305c00
#
_entry.id   e3cf1cdedac328822e16d93c6f305c00
#
_cell.length_a   1.000
_cell.length_b   1.000
_cell.length_c   1.000
_cell.angle_alpha   90.00
_cell.angle_beta   90.00
_cell.angle_gamma   90.00
#
_symmetry.space_group_name_H-M   'P 1'
#
loop_
_entity.id
_entity.type
_entity.pdbx_description
1 polymer ?
#
loop_
_entity_poly.entity_id
_entity_poly.type
_entity_poly.pdbx_seq_one_letter_code
_entity_poly.pdbx_strand_id
1 'polypeptide(L)'
;MIKWLKNVIVLASAFALMLGFRALVFSIHNVTGNGLEPLYKHGDCLLVNRCSYGLRIEGHGLLPYSRLLRQPVKRGDIVAFTMPSDSVAGICIARCKAVPGDTINTLKGKLVVPGLNTCAKADYYWLEALNQQNPADSRHLGFIPESNIIGEVITVIYNRKKLRLQ
;
A
#
# COMPACT_ATOMS: atom_id res chain seq x y z
N MET A 1 20.26 25.49 -36.07
CA MET A 1 20.07 25.77 -34.63
C MET A 1 18.66 25.43 -34.14
N ILE A 2 17.58 25.85 -34.79
CA ILE A 2 16.18 25.65 -34.37
C ILE A 2 15.77 24.17 -34.35
N LYS A 3 16.21 23.36 -35.32
CA LYS A 3 15.83 21.91 -35.39
C LYS A 3 16.44 21.11 -34.22
N TRP A 4 17.68 21.38 -33.88
CA TRP A 4 18.36 20.72 -32.75
C TRP A 4 17.67 21.08 -31.42
N LEU A 5 17.31 22.33 -31.21
CA LEU A 5 16.61 22.79 -30.02
C LEU A 5 15.23 22.09 -29.86
N LYS A 6 14.47 21.95 -30.96
CA LYS A 6 13.20 21.19 -30.96
C LYS A 6 13.40 19.75 -30.56
N ASN A 7 14.42 19.07 -31.07
CA ASN A 7 14.69 17.66 -30.70
C ASN A 7 15.06 17.52 -29.22
N VAL A 8 15.85 18.47 -28.68
CA VAL A 8 16.20 18.48 -27.24
C VAL A 8 14.95 18.69 -26.37
N ILE A 9 14.05 19.59 -26.74
CA ILE A 9 12.82 19.85 -26.02
C ILE A 9 11.91 18.62 -26.03
N VAL A 10 11.76 17.95 -27.17
CA VAL A 10 10.96 16.71 -27.29
C VAL A 10 11.55 15.60 -26.41
N LEU A 11 12.86 15.43 -26.45
CA LEU A 11 13.54 14.41 -25.60
C LEU A 11 13.37 14.72 -24.11
N ALA A 12 13.56 15.98 -23.72
CA ALA A 12 13.38 16.41 -22.34
C ALA A 12 11.92 16.24 -21.86
N SER A 13 10.94 16.56 -22.69
CA SER A 13 9.52 16.38 -22.36
C SER A 13 9.15 14.89 -22.23
N ALA A 14 9.63 14.04 -23.12
CA ALA A 14 9.42 12.58 -23.03
C ALA A 14 10.05 12.00 -21.76
N PHE A 15 11.25 12.45 -21.42
CA PHE A 15 11.93 12.03 -20.19
C PHE A 15 11.20 12.51 -18.93
N ALA A 16 10.71 13.75 -18.92
CA ALA A 16 9.90 14.28 -17.82
C ALA A 16 8.59 13.53 -17.65
N LEU A 17 7.89 13.17 -18.75
CA LEU A 17 6.70 12.34 -18.72
C LEU A 17 6.97 10.95 -18.17
N MET A 18 8.06 10.31 -18.60
CA MET A 18 8.48 8.99 -18.10
C MET A 18 8.77 9.03 -16.59
N LEU A 19 9.48 10.05 -16.10
CA LEU A 19 9.74 10.21 -14.66
C LEU A 19 8.45 10.47 -13.87
N GLY A 20 7.55 11.29 -14.39
CA GLY A 20 6.23 11.54 -13.80
C GLY A 20 5.39 10.27 -13.71
N PHE A 21 5.33 9.50 -14.79
CA PHE A 21 4.63 8.21 -14.80
C PHE A 21 5.21 7.23 -13.78
N ARG A 22 6.54 7.10 -13.73
CA ARG A 22 7.23 6.27 -12.75
C ARG A 22 6.90 6.68 -11.31
N ALA A 23 6.87 7.97 -11.02
CA ALA A 23 6.55 8.49 -9.68
C ALA A 23 5.10 8.20 -9.25
N LEU A 24 4.17 8.14 -10.20
CA LEU A 24 2.77 7.78 -9.95
C LEU A 24 2.58 6.28 -9.69
N VAL A 25 3.34 5.43 -10.40
CA VAL A 25 3.19 3.97 -10.33
C VAL A 25 3.89 3.37 -9.13
N PHE A 26 5.09 3.86 -8.80
CA PHE A 26 5.93 3.28 -7.76
C PHE A 26 6.22 4.26 -6.64
N SER A 27 6.16 3.77 -5.40
CA SER A 27 6.64 4.49 -4.23
C SER A 27 7.61 3.64 -3.43
N ILE A 28 8.57 4.30 -2.78
CA ILE A 28 9.58 3.65 -1.95
C ILE A 28 9.29 4.01 -0.51
N HIS A 29 9.15 2.99 0.34
CA HIS A 29 8.87 3.17 1.76
C HIS A 29 9.86 2.39 2.61
N ASN A 30 10.29 3.01 3.72
CA ASN A 30 11.16 2.36 4.69
C ASN A 30 10.32 1.57 5.68
N VAL A 31 10.72 0.32 5.96
CA VAL A 31 10.11 -0.49 7.01
C VAL A 31 10.46 0.11 8.37
N THR A 32 9.43 0.52 9.11
CA THR A 32 9.55 1.00 10.48
C THR A 32 8.91 -0.04 11.40
N GLY A 33 9.69 -0.59 12.34
CA GLY A 33 9.21 -1.64 13.25
C GLY A 33 9.51 -3.07 12.78
N ASN A 34 9.09 -4.04 13.57
CA ASN A 34 9.40 -5.47 13.42
C ASN A 34 8.18 -6.29 12.98
N GLY A 35 7.14 -5.64 12.47
CA GLY A 35 5.85 -6.28 12.17
C GLY A 35 5.88 -7.33 11.07
N LEU A 36 6.89 -7.31 10.23
CA LEU A 36 7.02 -8.21 9.09
C LEU A 36 8.21 -9.17 9.20
N GLU A 37 8.91 -9.21 10.33
CA GLU A 37 9.94 -10.20 10.55
C GLU A 37 9.33 -11.62 10.52
N PRO A 38 10.01 -12.58 9.93
CA PRO A 38 11.38 -12.56 9.37
C PRO A 38 11.48 -12.09 7.90
N LEU A 39 10.36 -11.81 7.23
CA LEU A 39 10.34 -11.54 5.77
C LEU A 39 11.00 -10.19 5.43
N TYR A 40 10.66 -9.15 6.18
CA TYR A 40 11.21 -7.80 6.03
C TYR A 40 11.73 -7.31 7.38
N LYS A 41 12.93 -6.77 7.37
CA LYS A 41 13.60 -6.28 8.58
C LYS A 41 13.48 -4.76 8.70
N HIS A 42 13.55 -4.27 9.93
CA HIS A 42 13.63 -2.84 10.18
C HIS A 42 14.76 -2.19 9.38
N GLY A 43 14.44 -1.15 8.63
CA GLY A 43 15.37 -0.41 7.76
C GLY A 43 15.44 -0.93 6.32
N ASP A 44 14.67 -1.95 5.95
CA ASP A 44 14.50 -2.34 4.55
C ASP A 44 13.74 -1.26 3.79
N CYS A 45 14.17 -0.98 2.57
CA CYS A 45 13.45 -0.12 1.63
C CYS A 45 12.62 -0.97 0.70
N LEU A 46 11.31 -0.81 0.75
CA LEU A 46 10.36 -1.56 -0.03
C LEU A 46 9.88 -0.76 -1.24
N LEU A 47 9.76 -1.46 -2.36
CA LEU A 47 9.10 -0.97 -3.56
C LEU A 47 7.62 -1.32 -3.50
N VAL A 48 6.77 -0.31 -3.50
CA VAL A 48 5.32 -0.47 -3.50
C VAL A 48 4.77 -0.05 -4.86
N ASN A 49 4.00 -0.94 -5.50
CA ASN A 49 3.24 -0.65 -6.69
C ASN A 49 1.88 -0.04 -6.29
N ARG A 50 1.72 1.23 -6.56
CA ARG A 50 0.49 1.97 -6.22
C ARG A 50 -0.67 1.66 -7.18
N CYS A 51 -0.36 1.13 -8.36
CA CYS A 51 -1.35 0.82 -9.39
C CYS A 51 -1.86 -0.63 -9.33
N SER A 52 -1.28 -1.52 -8.48
CA SER A 52 -1.70 -2.93 -8.38
C SER A 52 -3.20 -3.09 -8.12
N TYR A 53 -3.79 -2.18 -7.34
CA TYR A 53 -5.21 -2.21 -7.04
C TYR A 53 -6.01 -1.11 -7.73
N GLY A 54 -5.43 -0.49 -8.76
CA GLY A 54 -5.99 0.64 -9.49
C GLY A 54 -5.43 1.99 -9.05
N LEU A 55 -5.48 2.96 -9.95
CA LEU A 55 -4.95 4.30 -9.70
C LEU A 55 -5.81 5.03 -8.66
N ARG A 56 -5.22 5.31 -7.50
CA ARG A 56 -5.87 6.03 -6.40
C ARG A 56 -5.95 7.52 -6.75
N ILE A 57 -7.15 8.05 -6.76
CA ILE A 57 -7.43 9.47 -6.89
C ILE A 57 -7.88 9.97 -5.52
N GLU A 58 -7.06 10.81 -4.91
CA GLU A 58 -7.33 11.39 -3.60
C GLU A 58 -7.09 12.90 -3.68
N GLY A 59 -8.15 13.64 -3.53
CA GLY A 59 -8.13 15.11 -3.67
C GLY A 59 -7.98 15.87 -2.36
N HIS A 60 -7.33 15.32 -1.32
CA HIS A 60 -7.11 15.99 -0.03
C HIS A 60 -8.34 16.77 0.48
N GLY A 61 -9.54 16.16 0.39
CA GLY A 61 -10.79 16.77 0.82
C GLY A 61 -11.55 17.53 -0.28
N LEU A 62 -10.96 17.79 -1.45
CA LEU A 62 -11.62 18.44 -2.59
C LEU A 62 -12.40 17.47 -3.48
N LEU A 63 -11.95 16.21 -3.55
CA LEU A 63 -12.60 15.17 -4.34
C LEU A 63 -12.85 13.94 -3.45
N PRO A 64 -13.99 13.25 -3.62
CA PRO A 64 -14.23 11.99 -2.94
C PRO A 64 -13.18 10.95 -3.36
N TYR A 65 -12.80 10.08 -2.43
CA TYR A 65 -11.93 8.96 -2.74
C TYR A 65 -12.50 8.14 -3.91
N SER A 66 -11.67 7.87 -4.90
CA SER A 66 -12.00 7.04 -6.07
C SER A 66 -10.80 6.22 -6.51
N ARG A 67 -11.05 5.08 -7.13
CA ARG A 67 -10.03 4.28 -7.82
C ARG A 67 -10.42 4.03 -9.25
N LEU A 68 -9.56 4.43 -10.17
CA LEU A 68 -9.68 4.12 -11.58
C LEU A 68 -9.08 2.74 -11.86
N LEU A 69 -9.73 1.92 -12.71
CA LEU A 69 -9.29 0.55 -13.01
C LEU A 69 -9.14 -0.31 -11.75
N ARG A 70 -10.11 -0.23 -10.85
CA ARG A 70 -10.10 -0.92 -9.57
C ARG A 70 -9.87 -2.42 -9.72
N GLN A 71 -8.90 -2.93 -8.96
CA GLN A 71 -8.60 -4.35 -8.82
C GLN A 71 -8.73 -4.74 -7.34
N PRO A 72 -9.41 -5.83 -7.01
CA PRO A 72 -9.54 -6.27 -5.62
C PRO A 72 -8.19 -6.77 -5.08
N VAL A 73 -7.90 -6.49 -3.83
CA VAL A 73 -6.78 -7.09 -3.10
C VAL A 73 -7.06 -8.58 -2.94
N LYS A 74 -6.03 -9.41 -3.15
CA LYS A 74 -6.14 -10.86 -3.05
C LYS A 74 -5.65 -11.37 -1.70
N ARG A 75 -6.13 -12.53 -1.29
CA ARG A 75 -5.59 -13.21 -0.10
C ARG A 75 -4.13 -13.56 -0.32
N GLY A 76 -3.30 -13.25 0.67
CA GLY A 76 -1.86 -13.49 0.62
C GLY A 76 -1.03 -12.30 0.17
N ASP A 77 -1.63 -11.30 -0.49
CA ASP A 77 -0.93 -10.09 -0.91
C ASP A 77 -0.32 -9.37 0.29
N ILE A 78 0.88 -8.86 0.11
CA ILE A 78 1.53 -7.98 1.08
C ILE A 78 1.24 -6.55 0.66
N VAL A 79 0.48 -5.86 1.49
CA VAL A 79 -0.03 -4.52 1.18
C VAL A 79 0.57 -3.46 2.09
N ALA A 80 0.85 -2.30 1.49
CA ALA A 80 1.17 -1.09 2.21
C ALA A 80 -0.13 -0.30 2.44
N PHE A 81 -0.38 0.13 3.67
CA PHE A 81 -1.58 0.87 4.05
C PHE A 81 -1.30 1.95 5.09
N THR A 82 -2.17 2.95 5.15
CA THR A 82 -2.17 3.96 6.21
C THR A 82 -3.08 3.53 7.35
N MET A 83 -2.71 3.85 8.60
CA MET A 83 -3.58 3.58 9.74
C MET A 83 -4.89 4.37 9.60
N PRO A 84 -6.04 3.77 9.98
CA PRO A 84 -7.34 4.46 9.96
C PRO A 84 -7.45 5.60 10.98
N SER A 85 -6.57 5.63 11.99
CA SER A 85 -6.54 6.69 13.01
C SER A 85 -5.42 7.68 12.71
N ASP A 86 -5.72 8.97 12.78
CA ASP A 86 -4.78 10.08 12.56
C ASP A 86 -3.64 10.15 13.61
N SER A 87 -3.67 9.27 14.61
CA SER A 87 -2.76 9.30 15.76
C SER A 87 -1.33 8.91 15.45
N VAL A 88 -1.08 8.20 14.35
CA VAL A 88 0.27 7.78 13.93
C VAL A 88 0.40 7.98 12.42
N ALA A 89 1.08 9.06 12.05
CA ALA A 89 1.48 9.28 10.66
C ALA A 89 2.52 8.22 10.27
N GLY A 90 2.12 7.18 9.57
CA GLY A 90 3.03 6.15 9.10
C GLY A 90 2.37 5.17 8.14
N ILE A 91 3.21 4.58 7.29
CA ILE A 91 2.80 3.51 6.40
C ILE A 91 3.09 2.19 7.08
N CYS A 92 2.04 1.40 7.24
CA CYS A 92 2.11 0.04 7.77
C CYS A 92 2.10 -0.96 6.63
N ILE A 93 2.66 -2.13 6.90
CA ILE A 93 2.70 -3.22 5.93
C ILE A 93 2.18 -4.46 6.62
N ALA A 94 1.25 -5.15 5.96
CA ALA A 94 0.69 -6.40 6.46
C ALA A 94 0.27 -7.32 5.31
N ARG A 95 0.00 -8.58 5.63
CA ARG A 95 -0.50 -9.56 4.67
C ARG A 95 -2.02 -9.57 4.69
N CYS A 96 -2.64 -9.54 3.54
CA CYS A 96 -4.08 -9.73 3.41
C CYS A 96 -4.46 -11.16 3.77
N LYS A 97 -5.19 -11.33 4.87
CA LYS A 97 -5.65 -12.65 5.36
C LYS A 97 -7.05 -12.96 4.86
N ALA A 98 -7.93 -11.98 4.84
CA ALA A 98 -9.30 -12.15 4.39
C ALA A 98 -9.78 -10.93 3.59
N VAL A 99 -10.60 -11.21 2.58
CA VAL A 99 -11.18 -10.25 1.64
C VAL A 99 -12.69 -10.07 1.93
N PRO A 100 -13.35 -9.06 1.33
CA PRO A 100 -14.79 -8.83 1.52
C PRO A 100 -15.62 -10.09 1.31
N GLY A 101 -16.51 -10.37 2.25
CA GLY A 101 -17.36 -11.57 2.26
C GLY A 101 -16.77 -12.79 2.96
N ASP A 102 -15.49 -12.78 3.32
CA ASP A 102 -14.87 -13.88 4.06
C ASP A 102 -15.31 -13.88 5.52
N THR A 103 -15.33 -15.07 6.10
CA THR A 103 -15.53 -15.24 7.55
C THR A 103 -14.19 -15.48 8.24
N ILE A 104 -13.89 -14.69 9.24
CA ILE A 104 -12.71 -14.82 10.09
C ILE A 104 -13.12 -15.26 11.49
N ASN A 105 -12.28 -16.09 12.13
CA ASN A 105 -12.43 -16.46 13.53
C ASN A 105 -11.55 -15.54 14.38
N THR A 106 -12.18 -14.76 15.25
CA THR A 106 -11.49 -13.88 16.19
C THR A 106 -11.75 -14.38 17.61
N LEU A 107 -11.01 -13.84 18.57
CA LEU A 107 -11.25 -14.13 20.01
C LEU A 107 -12.68 -13.75 20.47
N LYS A 108 -13.33 -12.84 19.74
CA LYS A 108 -14.69 -12.36 20.01
C LYS A 108 -15.77 -13.16 19.25
N GLY A 109 -15.37 -14.16 18.45
CA GLY A 109 -16.27 -14.97 17.64
C GLY A 109 -16.02 -14.89 16.14
N LYS A 110 -16.96 -15.39 15.36
CA LYS A 110 -16.93 -15.35 13.90
C LYS A 110 -17.38 -13.98 13.42
N LEU A 111 -16.55 -13.33 12.59
CA LEU A 111 -16.88 -12.05 11.95
C LEU A 111 -16.81 -12.22 10.43
N VAL A 112 -17.74 -11.59 9.72
CA VAL A 112 -17.71 -11.51 8.26
C VAL A 112 -17.05 -10.19 7.86
N VAL A 113 -16.09 -10.25 6.95
CA VAL A 113 -15.42 -9.06 6.43
C VAL A 113 -16.41 -8.25 5.60
N PRO A 114 -16.69 -6.99 5.97
CA PRO A 114 -17.65 -6.15 5.26
C PRO A 114 -17.16 -5.81 3.84
N GLY A 115 -18.10 -5.60 2.93
CA GLY A 115 -17.79 -5.16 1.57
C GLY A 115 -19.02 -4.63 0.87
N LEU A 116 -18.84 -4.09 -0.32
CA LEU A 116 -19.93 -3.55 -1.14
C LEU A 116 -21.04 -4.59 -1.37
N ASN A 117 -20.66 -5.87 -1.47
CA ASN A 117 -21.60 -6.98 -1.61
C ASN A 117 -22.36 -7.31 -0.32
N THR A 118 -21.92 -6.80 0.83
CA THR A 118 -22.54 -7.03 2.14
C THR A 118 -23.18 -5.76 2.71
N CYS A 119 -23.63 -4.86 1.84
CA CYS A 119 -24.26 -3.57 2.18
C CYS A 119 -23.34 -2.59 2.94
N ALA A 120 -22.04 -2.76 2.90
CA ALA A 120 -21.11 -1.78 3.42
C ALA A 120 -20.88 -0.63 2.42
N LYS A 121 -20.50 0.54 2.91
CA LYS A 121 -20.18 1.72 2.07
C LYS A 121 -18.91 1.57 1.25
N ALA A 122 -18.02 0.64 1.62
CA ALA A 122 -16.74 0.36 0.97
C ALA A 122 -16.36 -1.11 1.20
N ASP A 123 -15.37 -1.57 0.47
CA ASP A 123 -14.72 -2.84 0.74
C ASP A 123 -13.74 -2.69 1.89
N TYR A 124 -13.73 -3.69 2.77
CA TYR A 124 -12.83 -3.79 3.90
C TYR A 124 -12.00 -5.06 3.77
N TYR A 125 -10.84 -5.03 4.40
CA TYR A 125 -9.89 -6.13 4.37
C TYR A 125 -9.41 -6.46 5.77
N TRP A 126 -9.09 -7.73 6.00
CA TRP A 126 -8.43 -8.17 7.21
C TRP A 126 -6.94 -8.36 6.95
N LEU A 127 -6.14 -7.47 7.50
CA LEU A 127 -4.70 -7.39 7.29
C LEU A 127 -3.98 -7.80 8.57
N GLU A 128 -3.13 -8.83 8.49
CA GLU A 128 -2.37 -9.32 9.64
C GLU A 128 -0.88 -9.10 9.44
N ALA A 129 -0.21 -8.54 10.45
CA ALA A 129 1.23 -8.53 10.53
C ALA A 129 1.77 -9.95 10.74
N LEU A 130 2.95 -10.26 10.22
CA LEU A 130 3.59 -11.56 10.41
C LEU A 130 4.00 -11.75 11.87
N ASN A 131 4.47 -10.67 12.51
CA ASN A 131 4.73 -10.66 13.94
C ASN A 131 3.43 -10.37 14.71
N GLN A 132 3.01 -11.31 15.54
CA GLN A 132 1.77 -11.20 16.32
C GLN A 132 1.79 -10.07 17.37
N GLN A 133 2.96 -9.60 17.76
CA GLN A 133 3.10 -8.51 18.74
C GLN A 133 2.99 -7.11 18.11
N ASN A 134 2.88 -7.02 16.80
CA ASN A 134 2.74 -5.72 16.14
C ASN A 134 1.32 -5.17 16.33
N PRO A 135 1.14 -3.97 16.93
CA PRO A 135 -0.18 -3.37 17.11
C PRO A 135 -0.79 -2.84 15.80
N ALA A 136 0.00 -2.74 14.73
CA ALA A 136 -0.43 -2.17 13.46
C ALA A 136 -1.04 -3.23 12.53
N ASP A 137 -2.04 -3.96 13.00
CA ASP A 137 -2.78 -4.94 12.20
C ASP A 137 -4.26 -5.00 12.58
N SER A 138 -5.04 -5.76 11.80
CA SER A 138 -6.49 -5.87 11.98
C SER A 138 -6.91 -6.53 13.29
N ARG A 139 -6.02 -7.24 13.98
CA ARG A 139 -6.32 -7.81 15.32
C ARG A 139 -6.54 -6.71 16.36
N HIS A 140 -5.90 -5.55 16.15
CA HIS A 140 -5.99 -4.37 17.02
C HIS A 140 -6.80 -3.24 16.40
N LEU A 141 -6.64 -3.00 15.09
CA LEU A 141 -7.27 -1.90 14.36
C LEU A 141 -8.67 -2.25 13.82
N GLY A 142 -9.01 -3.55 13.75
CA GLY A 142 -10.24 -4.01 13.10
C GLY A 142 -10.10 -4.04 11.58
N PHE A 143 -11.24 -3.93 10.89
CA PHE A 143 -11.28 -3.95 9.43
C PHE A 143 -10.66 -2.69 8.83
N ILE A 144 -9.76 -2.88 7.84
CA ILE A 144 -9.08 -1.78 7.14
C ILE A 144 -9.85 -1.47 5.86
N PRO A 145 -10.35 -0.24 5.67
CA PRO A 145 -11.04 0.15 4.46
C PRO A 145 -10.10 0.22 3.27
N GLU A 146 -10.61 -0.05 2.08
CA GLU A 146 -9.85 0.02 0.83
C GLU A 146 -9.18 1.37 0.61
N SER A 147 -9.81 2.46 1.06
CA SER A 147 -9.24 3.82 0.97
C SER A 147 -7.89 3.97 1.67
N ASN A 148 -7.61 3.16 2.69
CA ASN A 148 -6.35 3.20 3.41
C ASN A 148 -5.25 2.37 2.74
N ILE A 149 -5.58 1.50 1.76
CA ILE A 149 -4.60 0.69 1.05
C ILE A 149 -3.91 1.53 -0.01
N ILE A 150 -2.58 1.62 0.06
CA ILE A 150 -1.73 2.39 -0.86
C ILE A 150 -1.42 1.57 -2.11
N GLY A 151 -0.98 0.33 -1.93
CA GLY A 151 -0.54 -0.55 -3.01
C GLY A 151 0.05 -1.86 -2.52
N GLU A 152 0.53 -2.66 -3.45
CA GLU A 152 1.17 -3.95 -3.20
C GLU A 152 2.67 -3.80 -3.04
N VAL A 153 3.24 -4.50 -2.07
CA VAL A 153 4.69 -4.58 -1.89
C VAL A 153 5.27 -5.61 -2.85
N ILE A 154 6.11 -5.16 -3.78
CA ILE A 154 6.72 -6.03 -4.80
C ILE A 154 8.00 -6.69 -4.27
N THR A 155 8.92 -5.88 -3.76
CA THR A 155 10.25 -6.36 -3.37
C THR A 155 10.98 -5.41 -2.43
N VAL A 156 12.06 -5.90 -1.82
CA VAL A 156 13.04 -5.11 -1.09
C VAL A 156 14.08 -4.58 -2.08
N ILE A 157 14.26 -3.25 -2.16
CA ILE A 157 15.27 -2.64 -3.02
C ILE A 157 16.65 -2.74 -2.36
N TYR A 158 16.73 -2.33 -1.09
CA TYR A 158 17.98 -2.41 -0.32
C TYR A 158 17.72 -2.31 1.19
N ASN A 159 18.73 -2.73 1.99
CA ASN A 159 18.72 -2.60 3.44
C ASN A 159 19.79 -1.59 3.89
N ARG A 160 19.37 -0.49 4.49
CA ARG A 160 20.26 0.59 4.97
C ARG A 160 21.31 0.13 5.97
N LYS A 161 21.03 -0.90 6.78
CA LYS A 161 22.00 -1.40 7.75
C LYS A 161 23.14 -2.18 7.10
N LYS A 162 22.90 -2.88 5.99
CA LYS A 162 23.96 -3.59 5.25
C LYS A 162 24.95 -2.63 4.55
N LEU A 163 24.52 -1.43 4.16
CA LEU A 163 25.41 -0.45 3.52
C LEU A 163 26.37 0.26 4.50
N ARG A 164 26.06 0.27 5.80
CA ARG A 164 26.94 0.90 6.82
C ARG A 164 28.01 -0.04 7.39
N LEU A 165 28.00 -1.30 6.96
CA LEU A 165 28.96 -2.34 7.43
C LEU A 165 29.98 -2.71 6.35
N GLN A 166 30.00 -2.03 5.20
CA GLN A 166 31.06 -2.01 4.18
C GLN A 166 31.76 -0.65 4.19
#